data_a2fcacd8507679b77442df7cb1eb3364
#
_entry.id   a2fcacd8507679b77442df7cb1eb3364
#
_cell.length_a   1.000
_cell.length_b   1.000
_cell.length_c   1.000
_cell.angle_alpha   90.00
_cell.angle_beta   90.00
_cell.angle_gamma   90.00
#
_symmetry.space_group_name_H-M   'P 1'
#
loop_
_entity.id
_entity.type
_entity.pdbx_description
1 polymer ?
#
loop_
_entity_poly.entity_id
_entity_poly.type
_entity_poly.pdbx_seq_one_letter_code
_entity_poly.pdbx_strand_id
1 'polypeptide(L)'
;MQQFLSLKNLLIADSIGPVLLALTALLSATGLSAQSLYFPSSDEHWEQIDPETVGWNTALLSAALDLAGELDSSGVVILHRGRIMAERYWELENPSQRYQNFLQGRDTKDRAIEDVASAQKSVVAVLAGIAQERGLISIDDRVSKYLGTGWSRASEQQEAAITIRHLLSMNSGLAANMTYSAAAGGVWLYNTPAYHYVMRILEEVAGTDRNQLTSEWITEPLGMEYSSWTPRPWADAAIGSGFSTTARELARFGLMIQAGGRWQDQEVIADRAYLEAMLSPSQGLNPAYGFLWWINGQEFSLGAGAGARRVDGSLIPAAPDDLVAMQGALDRKLYLVPSLDLVVVRLGATGSSNDVNFNNAFWPALMAARQ
;
A
#
# COMPACT_ATOMS: atom_id res chain seq x y z
N MET A 1 42.53 -67.01 -4.09
CA MET A 1 43.52 -67.56 -3.16
C MET A 1 43.19 -66.94 -1.81
N GLN A 2 42.42 -67.66 -1.03
CA GLN A 2 42.87 -68.38 0.17
C GLN A 2 43.28 -67.38 1.25
N GLN A 3 42.82 -67.38 2.42
CA GLN A 3 42.19 -68.29 3.39
C GLN A 3 42.42 -67.64 4.76
N PHE A 4 41.60 -67.61 5.61
CA PHE A 4 41.13 -68.47 6.71
C PHE A 4 41.43 -67.90 8.10
N LEU A 5 40.35 -67.89 8.93
CA LEU A 5 40.23 -68.38 10.31
C LEU A 5 40.98 -67.59 11.42
N SER A 6 40.50 -67.45 12.65
CA SER A 6 39.58 -68.24 13.51
C SER A 6 39.47 -67.57 14.88
N LEU A 7 38.27 -67.53 15.41
CA LEU A 7 37.81 -67.94 16.73
C LEU A 7 38.58 -67.68 18.04
N LYS A 8 37.80 -67.22 18.99
CA LYS A 8 37.51 -67.73 20.40
C LYS A 8 38.02 -66.85 21.54
N ASN A 9 37.25 -66.50 22.42
CA ASN A 9 36.55 -66.87 23.65
C ASN A 9 36.47 -65.72 24.62
N LEU A 10 35.27 -65.32 25.03
CA LEU A 10 34.66 -65.67 26.33
C LEU A 10 35.43 -65.23 27.58
N LEU A 11 35.00 -64.21 28.26
CA LEU A 11 34.83 -64.25 29.76
C LEU A 11 33.88 -63.12 30.21
N ILE A 12 32.99 -63.55 31.09
CA ILE A 12 31.93 -62.83 31.83
C ILE A 12 32.58 -62.10 32.98
N ALA A 13 32.17 -60.87 33.26
CA ALA A 13 32.29 -60.30 34.58
C ALA A 13 31.17 -59.23 34.78
N ASP A 14 30.32 -59.55 35.72
CA ASP A 14 29.30 -58.70 36.33
C ASP A 14 29.95 -57.46 36.95
N SER A 15 29.36 -56.30 36.72
CA SER A 15 29.44 -55.14 37.66
C SER A 15 28.25 -54.21 37.49
N ILE A 16 27.55 -54.10 38.58
CA ILE A 16 26.46 -53.19 38.89
C ILE A 16 26.96 -51.73 38.73
N GLY A 17 26.33 -50.95 37.89
CA GLY A 17 26.60 -49.53 37.78
C GLY A 17 25.28 -48.72 37.83
N PRO A 18 25.28 -47.48 38.28
CA PRO A 18 24.13 -46.80 38.88
C PRO A 18 23.09 -46.35 37.88
N VAL A 19 21.85 -46.40 38.32
CA VAL A 19 20.68 -45.85 37.69
C VAL A 19 20.83 -44.30 37.60
N LEU A 20 21.06 -43.79 36.38
CA LEU A 20 21.01 -42.38 36.12
C LEU A 20 19.53 -41.98 35.90
N LEU A 21 18.92 -41.35 36.92
CA LEU A 21 17.64 -40.68 36.76
C LEU A 21 17.83 -39.51 35.78
N ALA A 22 17.41 -39.67 34.52
CA ALA A 22 17.27 -38.58 33.58
C ALA A 22 16.03 -37.76 33.98
N LEU A 23 16.26 -36.63 34.65
CA LEU A 23 15.25 -35.60 34.86
C LEU A 23 15.01 -34.93 33.51
N THR A 24 13.99 -35.37 32.76
CA THR A 24 13.49 -34.63 31.59
C THR A 24 12.77 -33.39 32.08
N ALA A 25 13.49 -32.28 32.13
CA ALA A 25 12.88 -30.97 32.23
C ALA A 25 12.05 -30.75 30.96
N LEU A 26 10.72 -30.86 31.04
CA LEU A 26 9.81 -30.31 30.06
C LEU A 26 9.96 -28.79 30.12
N LEU A 27 10.81 -28.25 29.26
CA LEU A 27 10.72 -26.87 28.84
C LEU A 27 9.41 -26.74 28.08
N SER A 28 8.36 -26.30 28.78
CA SER A 28 7.17 -25.77 28.19
C SER A 28 7.62 -24.49 27.43
N ALA A 29 8.05 -24.66 26.20
CA ALA A 29 8.11 -23.54 25.26
C ALA A 29 6.65 -23.07 25.09
N THR A 30 6.27 -22.06 25.88
CA THR A 30 5.13 -21.21 25.53
C THR A 30 5.52 -20.54 24.22
N GLY A 31 5.28 -21.26 23.11
CA GLY A 31 5.34 -20.68 21.79
C GLY A 31 4.38 -19.51 21.81
N LEU A 32 4.93 -18.30 21.73
CA LEU A 32 4.14 -17.19 21.23
C LEU A 32 3.64 -17.66 19.85
N SER A 33 2.40 -18.14 19.82
CA SER A 33 1.68 -18.35 18.56
C SER A 33 1.68 -17.00 17.87
N ALA A 34 2.42 -16.89 16.77
CA ALA A 34 2.34 -15.69 15.95
C ALA A 34 0.85 -15.49 15.64
N GLN A 35 0.24 -14.46 16.24
CA GLN A 35 -1.18 -14.19 16.06
C GLN A 35 -1.45 -14.14 14.57
N SER A 36 -2.38 -14.97 14.08
CA SER A 36 -2.76 -14.98 12.67
C SER A 36 -3.30 -13.60 12.27
N LEU A 37 -3.07 -13.22 11.02
CA LEU A 37 -3.62 -12.01 10.46
C LEU A 37 -5.15 -12.07 10.55
N TYR A 38 -5.76 -11.04 11.13
CA TYR A 38 -7.21 -10.92 11.28
C TYR A 38 -7.79 -10.12 10.13
N PHE A 39 -8.91 -10.58 9.58
CA PHE A 39 -9.68 -9.87 8.57
C PHE A 39 -11.07 -9.58 9.15
N PRO A 40 -11.47 -8.30 9.22
CA PRO A 40 -12.80 -7.94 9.72
C PRO A 40 -13.88 -8.46 8.77
N SER A 41 -15.01 -8.87 9.35
CA SER A 41 -16.24 -9.16 8.61
C SER A 41 -16.78 -7.89 7.92
N SER A 42 -17.79 -8.05 7.08
CA SER A 42 -18.47 -6.92 6.42
C SER A 42 -19.34 -6.11 7.40
N ASP A 43 -19.66 -6.66 8.59
CA ASP A 43 -20.35 -5.93 9.62
C ASP A 43 -19.46 -4.84 10.25
N GLU A 44 -20.09 -3.97 11.04
CA GLU A 44 -19.40 -2.85 11.70
C GLU A 44 -18.44 -3.29 12.83
N HIS A 45 -18.48 -4.58 13.21
CA HIS A 45 -17.62 -5.11 14.25
C HIS A 45 -16.22 -5.36 13.71
N TRP A 46 -15.23 -4.72 14.32
CA TRP A 46 -13.82 -4.89 14.00
C TRP A 46 -13.05 -5.14 15.29
N GLU A 47 -12.38 -6.29 15.41
CA GLU A 47 -11.60 -6.62 16.60
C GLU A 47 -10.56 -5.53 16.91
N GLN A 48 -10.44 -5.24 18.19
CA GLN A 48 -9.42 -4.33 18.71
C GLN A 48 -8.29 -5.13 19.37
N ILE A 49 -7.10 -4.52 19.46
CA ILE A 49 -5.97 -5.05 20.19
C ILE A 49 -5.45 -3.98 21.14
N ASP A 50 -5.15 -4.38 22.36
CA ASP A 50 -4.54 -3.49 23.34
C ASP A 50 -3.08 -3.20 22.90
N PRO A 51 -2.72 -1.94 22.67
CA PRO A 51 -1.38 -1.53 22.25
C PRO A 51 -0.26 -2.07 23.13
N GLU A 52 -0.45 -2.08 24.45
CA GLU A 52 0.56 -2.56 25.41
C GLU A 52 0.90 -4.05 25.21
N THR A 53 -0.04 -4.85 24.75
CA THR A 53 0.17 -6.29 24.49
C THR A 53 1.02 -6.57 23.26
N VAL A 54 1.22 -5.56 22.42
CA VAL A 54 1.98 -5.66 21.17
C VAL A 54 3.14 -4.66 21.10
N GLY A 55 3.59 -4.18 22.27
CA GLY A 55 4.80 -3.38 22.40
C GLY A 55 4.62 -1.90 22.04
N TRP A 56 3.42 -1.35 22.27
CA TRP A 56 3.13 0.06 22.05
C TRP A 56 2.61 0.73 23.32
N ASN A 57 3.13 1.90 23.65
CA ASN A 57 2.68 2.70 24.78
C ASN A 57 1.37 3.42 24.42
N THR A 58 0.29 3.10 25.13
CA THR A 58 -1.05 3.62 24.86
C THR A 58 -1.12 5.14 25.00
N ALA A 59 -0.44 5.74 25.98
CA ALA A 59 -0.48 7.18 26.19
C ALA A 59 0.25 7.95 25.07
N LEU A 60 1.43 7.45 24.64
CA LEU A 60 2.18 8.06 23.54
C LEU A 60 1.48 7.84 22.20
N LEU A 61 0.83 6.70 22.00
CA LEU A 61 0.00 6.44 20.83
C LEU A 61 -1.21 7.40 20.77
N SER A 62 -1.86 7.65 21.93
CA SER A 62 -2.91 8.66 22.02
C SER A 62 -2.40 10.06 21.68
N ALA A 63 -1.21 10.44 22.17
CA ALA A 63 -0.61 11.73 21.84
C ALA A 63 -0.28 11.87 20.35
N ALA A 64 0.14 10.80 19.68
CA ALA A 64 0.33 10.80 18.22
C ALA A 64 -1.01 11.02 17.47
N LEU A 65 -2.11 10.46 17.99
CA LEU A 65 -3.45 10.73 17.44
C LEU A 65 -3.91 12.16 17.72
N ASP A 66 -3.62 12.72 18.91
CA ASP A 66 -3.92 14.12 19.23
C ASP A 66 -3.22 15.05 18.23
N LEU A 67 -1.92 14.82 17.99
CA LEU A 67 -1.15 15.55 16.98
C LEU A 67 -1.75 15.42 15.58
N ALA A 68 -2.21 14.21 15.19
CA ALA A 68 -2.86 14.03 13.89
C ALA A 68 -4.16 14.84 13.78
N GLY A 69 -4.92 14.98 14.88
CA GLY A 69 -6.11 15.85 14.94
C GLY A 69 -5.75 17.33 14.79
N GLU A 70 -4.71 17.81 15.48
CA GLU A 70 -4.18 19.17 15.36
C GLU A 70 -3.68 19.47 13.93
N LEU A 71 -3.33 18.44 13.17
CA LEU A 71 -2.94 18.51 11.76
C LEU A 71 -4.12 18.23 10.81
N ASP A 72 -5.31 18.68 11.16
CA ASP A 72 -6.52 18.65 10.32
C ASP A 72 -6.90 17.25 9.78
N SER A 73 -6.67 16.19 10.55
CA SER A 73 -7.18 14.86 10.19
C SER A 73 -8.68 14.78 10.42
N SER A 74 -9.42 14.13 9.50
CA SER A 74 -10.82 13.74 9.67
C SER A 74 -10.96 12.33 10.22
N GLY A 75 -9.95 11.48 9.99
CA GLY A 75 -9.90 10.12 10.47
C GLY A 75 -8.51 9.52 10.38
N VAL A 76 -8.11 8.82 11.44
CA VAL A 76 -6.90 7.99 11.49
C VAL A 76 -7.29 6.60 11.96
N VAL A 77 -6.81 5.58 11.25
CA VAL A 77 -6.95 4.16 11.61
C VAL A 77 -5.57 3.53 11.61
N ILE A 78 -5.21 2.87 12.70
CA ILE A 78 -3.96 2.13 12.86
C ILE A 78 -4.30 0.68 13.16
N LEU A 79 -3.95 -0.21 12.23
CA LEU A 79 -4.10 -1.65 12.42
C LEU A 79 -2.77 -2.28 12.78
N HIS A 80 -2.81 -3.24 13.69
CA HIS A 80 -1.73 -4.19 13.92
C HIS A 80 -2.25 -5.60 13.65
N ARG A 81 -1.64 -6.29 12.68
CA ARG A 81 -2.09 -7.61 12.22
C ARG A 81 -3.58 -7.67 11.90
N GLY A 82 -4.11 -6.62 11.28
CA GLY A 82 -5.52 -6.51 10.89
C GLY A 82 -6.48 -6.09 12.01
N ARG A 83 -6.07 -6.04 13.28
CA ARG A 83 -6.88 -5.56 14.40
C ARG A 83 -6.68 -4.07 14.62
N ILE A 84 -7.75 -3.36 14.99
CA ILE A 84 -7.64 -1.94 15.33
C ILE A 84 -6.81 -1.79 16.60
N MET A 85 -5.60 -1.23 16.47
CA MET A 85 -4.76 -0.84 17.60
C MET A 85 -5.12 0.56 18.09
N ALA A 86 -5.45 1.45 17.16
CA ALA A 86 -5.99 2.78 17.48
C ALA A 86 -6.83 3.31 16.30
N GLU A 87 -7.89 4.02 16.61
CA GLU A 87 -8.63 4.80 15.62
C GLU A 87 -9.23 6.05 16.27
N ARG A 88 -9.32 7.13 15.50
CA ARG A 88 -9.96 8.36 15.93
C ARG A 88 -10.47 9.15 14.75
N TYR A 89 -11.59 9.85 14.97
CA TYR A 89 -12.23 10.68 13.97
C TYR A 89 -12.45 12.09 14.54
N TRP A 90 -12.37 13.07 13.68
CA TRP A 90 -12.56 14.48 14.02
C TRP A 90 -13.49 15.16 13.03
N GLU A 91 -14.24 16.09 13.52
CA GLU A 91 -14.94 17.06 12.70
C GLU A 91 -14.01 18.25 12.46
N LEU A 92 -13.83 18.63 11.19
CA LEU A 92 -12.94 19.75 10.85
C LEU A 92 -13.69 21.05 11.06
N GLU A 93 -13.16 21.92 11.92
CA GLU A 93 -13.70 23.26 12.13
C GLU A 93 -13.37 24.15 10.92
N ASN A 94 -14.40 24.75 10.30
CA ASN A 94 -14.26 25.67 9.15
C ASN A 94 -13.39 25.12 8.00
N PRO A 95 -13.69 23.94 7.45
CA PRO A 95 -12.91 23.31 6.42
C PRO A 95 -12.81 24.19 5.16
N SER A 96 -11.63 24.25 4.56
CA SER A 96 -11.40 25.01 3.33
C SER A 96 -12.29 24.51 2.18
N GLN A 97 -12.60 25.40 1.20
CA GLN A 97 -13.32 25.00 0.00
C GLN A 97 -12.60 23.85 -0.74
N ARG A 98 -11.27 23.84 -0.69
CA ARG A 98 -10.49 22.75 -1.27
C ARG A 98 -10.78 21.42 -0.60
N TYR A 99 -10.88 21.35 0.72
CA TYR A 99 -11.28 20.12 1.42
C TYR A 99 -12.71 19.72 1.06
N GLN A 100 -13.64 20.68 1.06
CA GLN A 100 -15.05 20.42 0.73
C GLN A 100 -15.23 19.83 -0.67
N ASN A 101 -14.40 20.21 -1.64
CA ASN A 101 -14.41 19.64 -2.98
C ASN A 101 -14.05 18.14 -3.00
N PHE A 102 -13.35 17.63 -1.98
CA PHE A 102 -12.96 16.23 -1.84
C PHE A 102 -13.83 15.45 -0.88
N LEU A 103 -14.67 16.12 -0.07
CA LEU A 103 -15.65 15.46 0.80
C LEU A 103 -16.85 15.03 -0.04
N GLN A 104 -17.17 13.74 -0.05
CA GLN A 104 -18.23 13.15 -0.87
C GLN A 104 -19.47 12.77 -0.04
N GLY A 105 -19.38 12.81 1.27
CA GLY A 105 -20.46 12.46 2.17
C GLY A 105 -19.97 11.88 3.49
N ARG A 106 -20.85 11.18 4.17
CA ARG A 106 -20.54 10.46 5.40
C ARG A 106 -21.20 9.09 5.39
N ASP A 107 -20.59 8.13 6.05
CA ASP A 107 -21.15 6.80 6.23
C ASP A 107 -22.23 6.79 7.36
N THR A 108 -22.78 5.62 7.64
CA THR A 108 -23.83 5.44 8.67
C THR A 108 -23.35 5.73 10.10
N LYS A 109 -22.05 5.88 10.32
CA LYS A 109 -21.42 6.25 11.60
C LYS A 109 -20.88 7.67 11.61
N ASP A 110 -21.29 8.47 10.63
CA ASP A 110 -20.89 9.87 10.48
C ASP A 110 -19.39 10.06 10.19
N ARG A 111 -18.69 9.02 9.68
CA ARG A 111 -17.30 9.10 9.26
C ARG A 111 -17.21 9.65 7.83
N ALA A 112 -16.28 10.54 7.58
CA ALA A 112 -16.13 11.18 6.28
C ALA A 112 -15.81 10.15 5.16
N ILE A 113 -16.53 10.27 4.05
CA ILE A 113 -16.22 9.63 2.77
C ILE A 113 -15.47 10.66 1.94
N GLU A 114 -14.20 10.41 1.67
CA GLU A 114 -13.33 11.37 1.02
C GLU A 114 -12.70 10.82 -0.26
N ASP A 115 -12.66 11.64 -1.29
CA ASP A 115 -11.83 11.40 -2.46
C ASP A 115 -10.35 11.42 -2.03
N VAL A 116 -9.66 10.30 -2.23
CA VAL A 116 -8.27 10.12 -1.75
C VAL A 116 -7.23 10.81 -2.65
N ALA A 117 -7.66 11.63 -3.60
CA ALA A 117 -6.79 12.36 -4.52
C ALA A 117 -5.81 11.40 -5.23
N SER A 118 -4.51 11.75 -5.26
CA SER A 118 -3.51 10.94 -5.96
C SER A 118 -3.27 9.55 -5.35
N ALA A 119 -3.72 9.29 -4.13
CA ALA A 119 -3.61 7.96 -3.54
C ALA A 119 -4.40 6.90 -4.35
N GLN A 120 -5.44 7.32 -5.09
CA GLN A 120 -6.16 6.46 -6.04
C GLN A 120 -5.27 5.75 -7.08
N LYS A 121 -4.10 6.32 -7.38
CA LYS A 121 -3.16 5.74 -8.34
C LYS A 121 -2.75 4.32 -7.95
N SER A 122 -2.57 4.09 -6.67
CA SER A 122 -2.22 2.77 -6.15
C SER A 122 -3.38 1.75 -6.28
N VAL A 123 -4.64 2.22 -6.25
CA VAL A 123 -5.80 1.36 -6.58
C VAL A 123 -5.74 0.95 -8.06
N VAL A 124 -5.41 1.88 -8.96
CA VAL A 124 -5.22 1.57 -10.39
C VAL A 124 -4.09 0.57 -10.63
N ALA A 125 -2.99 0.67 -9.86
CA ALA A 125 -1.92 -0.32 -9.96
C ALA A 125 -2.37 -1.73 -9.56
N VAL A 126 -3.19 -1.87 -8.52
CA VAL A 126 -3.76 -3.16 -8.12
C VAL A 126 -4.71 -3.70 -9.20
N LEU A 127 -5.58 -2.86 -9.75
CA LEU A 127 -6.47 -3.25 -10.87
C LEU A 127 -5.66 -3.71 -12.09
N ALA A 128 -4.54 -3.05 -12.40
CA ALA A 128 -3.66 -3.47 -13.50
C ALA A 128 -3.02 -4.85 -13.24
N GLY A 129 -2.66 -5.15 -11.97
CA GLY A 129 -2.17 -6.47 -11.58
C GLY A 129 -3.24 -7.56 -11.73
N ILE A 130 -4.46 -7.29 -11.31
CA ILE A 130 -5.58 -8.22 -11.47
C ILE A 130 -5.89 -8.45 -12.97
N ALA A 131 -5.84 -7.39 -13.79
CA ALA A 131 -6.04 -7.51 -15.24
C ALA A 131 -4.93 -8.35 -15.89
N GLN A 132 -3.67 -8.20 -15.45
CA GLN A 132 -2.55 -9.03 -15.91
C GLN A 132 -2.73 -10.48 -15.50
N GLU A 133 -3.06 -10.77 -14.25
CA GLU A 133 -3.33 -12.12 -13.77
C GLU A 133 -4.45 -12.80 -14.55
N ARG A 134 -5.50 -12.06 -14.92
CA ARG A 134 -6.62 -12.55 -15.74
C ARG A 134 -6.26 -12.68 -17.24
N GLY A 135 -5.04 -12.33 -17.64
CA GLY A 135 -4.59 -12.39 -19.02
C GLY A 135 -5.24 -11.34 -19.94
N LEU A 136 -5.88 -10.31 -19.38
CA LEU A 136 -6.51 -9.23 -20.15
C LEU A 136 -5.47 -8.26 -20.71
N ILE A 137 -4.38 -8.06 -19.97
CA ILE A 137 -3.22 -7.24 -20.37
C ILE A 137 -1.91 -7.94 -20.00
N SER A 138 -0.81 -7.47 -20.62
CA SER A 138 0.53 -7.53 -20.03
C SER A 138 1.00 -6.11 -19.78
N ILE A 139 1.56 -5.82 -18.62
CA ILE A 139 2.10 -4.47 -18.37
C ILE A 139 3.26 -4.12 -19.31
N ASP A 140 3.89 -5.10 -19.94
CA ASP A 140 4.91 -4.92 -20.95
C ASP A 140 4.36 -4.68 -22.36
N ASP A 141 3.05 -4.80 -22.55
CA ASP A 141 2.39 -4.43 -23.80
C ASP A 141 2.43 -2.92 -24.03
N ARG A 142 2.51 -2.54 -25.29
CA ARG A 142 2.41 -1.15 -25.73
C ARG A 142 1.02 -0.60 -25.46
N VAL A 143 0.94 0.64 -24.99
CA VAL A 143 -0.34 1.32 -24.77
C VAL A 143 -1.17 1.37 -26.05
N SER A 144 -0.50 1.59 -27.21
CA SER A 144 -1.15 1.64 -28.52
C SER A 144 -1.78 0.29 -28.97
N LYS A 145 -1.44 -0.83 -28.33
CA LYS A 145 -2.10 -2.12 -28.55
C LYS A 145 -3.58 -2.06 -28.17
N TYR A 146 -3.91 -1.30 -27.15
CA TYR A 146 -5.25 -1.21 -26.58
C TYR A 146 -6.02 0.03 -27.02
N LEU A 147 -5.31 1.16 -27.15
CA LEU A 147 -5.93 2.46 -27.41
C LEU A 147 -5.76 2.96 -28.86
N GLY A 148 -5.04 2.20 -29.71
CA GLY A 148 -4.66 2.68 -31.03
C GLY A 148 -3.57 3.74 -30.98
N THR A 149 -3.43 4.55 -32.04
CA THR A 149 -2.49 5.68 -32.12
C THR A 149 -3.21 7.00 -31.84
N GLY A 150 -2.46 8.05 -31.46
CA GLY A 150 -3.01 9.40 -31.16
C GLY A 150 -3.63 9.50 -29.78
N TRP A 151 -3.27 8.61 -28.84
CA TRP A 151 -3.70 8.68 -27.44
C TRP A 151 -2.91 9.73 -26.66
N SER A 152 -1.76 10.18 -27.18
CA SER A 152 -0.96 11.28 -26.64
C SER A 152 -0.77 12.40 -27.69
N ARG A 153 0.14 13.33 -27.43
CA ARG A 153 0.57 14.34 -28.39
C ARG A 153 1.96 14.06 -28.96
N ALA A 154 2.49 12.85 -28.73
CA ALA A 154 3.72 12.39 -29.34
C ALA A 154 3.43 11.82 -30.74
N SER A 155 4.46 11.56 -31.55
CA SER A 155 4.28 10.86 -32.83
C SER A 155 3.95 9.39 -32.61
N GLU A 156 3.33 8.73 -33.58
CA GLU A 156 3.00 7.29 -33.53
C GLU A 156 4.23 6.43 -33.23
N GLN A 157 5.39 6.76 -33.79
CA GLN A 157 6.64 6.05 -33.50
C GLN A 157 7.07 6.19 -32.03
N GLN A 158 6.85 7.37 -31.44
CA GLN A 158 7.16 7.60 -30.01
C GLN A 158 6.14 6.92 -29.09
N GLU A 159 4.86 6.98 -29.42
CA GLU A 159 3.80 6.25 -28.71
C GLU A 159 4.04 4.73 -28.73
N ALA A 160 4.48 4.18 -29.87
CA ALA A 160 4.75 2.76 -30.04
C ALA A 160 5.86 2.22 -29.10
N ALA A 161 6.68 3.09 -28.50
CA ALA A 161 7.69 2.71 -27.52
C ALA A 161 7.19 2.70 -26.08
N ILE A 162 5.99 3.24 -25.82
CA ILE A 162 5.45 3.39 -24.46
C ILE A 162 4.62 2.18 -24.09
N THR A 163 4.98 1.50 -22.98
CA THR A 163 4.25 0.37 -22.42
C THR A 163 3.40 0.79 -21.22
N ILE A 164 2.46 -0.07 -20.79
CA ILE A 164 1.70 0.14 -19.55
C ILE A 164 2.65 0.25 -18.36
N ARG A 165 3.74 -0.56 -18.30
CA ARG A 165 4.78 -0.46 -17.28
C ARG A 165 5.37 0.94 -17.19
N HIS A 166 5.64 1.61 -18.30
CA HIS A 166 6.14 2.98 -18.29
C HIS A 166 5.14 3.98 -17.68
N LEU A 167 3.84 3.77 -17.86
CA LEU A 167 2.80 4.59 -17.21
C LEU A 167 2.74 4.32 -15.70
N LEU A 168 2.80 3.06 -15.29
CA LEU A 168 2.80 2.64 -13.88
C LEU A 168 4.05 3.11 -13.13
N SER A 169 5.20 3.15 -13.81
CA SER A 169 6.49 3.59 -13.24
C SER A 169 6.75 5.09 -13.35
N MET A 170 5.83 5.86 -13.95
CA MET A 170 5.97 7.31 -14.17
C MET A 170 7.19 7.70 -15.02
N ASN A 171 7.59 6.85 -15.97
CA ASN A 171 8.75 7.08 -16.84
C ASN A 171 8.41 6.94 -18.33
N SER A 172 7.19 7.31 -18.72
CA SER A 172 6.71 7.23 -20.11
C SER A 172 7.49 8.11 -21.11
N GLY A 173 8.24 9.09 -20.62
CA GLY A 173 8.90 10.08 -21.48
C GLY A 173 7.97 11.17 -22.02
N LEU A 174 6.69 11.20 -21.58
CA LEU A 174 5.74 12.27 -21.92
C LEU A 174 5.81 13.40 -20.90
N ALA A 175 5.76 14.62 -21.39
CA ALA A 175 5.56 15.82 -20.57
C ALA A 175 4.13 15.86 -19.98
N ALA A 176 3.89 16.75 -19.00
CA ALA A 176 2.57 16.89 -18.35
C ALA A 176 1.43 17.25 -19.33
N ASN A 177 1.74 17.91 -20.43
CA ASN A 177 0.79 18.21 -21.51
C ASN A 177 0.68 17.08 -22.56
N MET A 178 1.27 15.91 -22.27
CA MET A 178 1.27 14.71 -23.12
C MET A 178 2.10 14.80 -24.41
N THR A 179 2.95 15.83 -24.57
CA THR A 179 3.92 15.89 -25.67
C THR A 179 5.14 15.02 -25.35
N TYR A 180 5.87 14.61 -26.37
CA TYR A 180 7.15 13.91 -26.20
C TYR A 180 8.18 14.81 -25.51
N SER A 181 8.84 14.28 -24.50
CA SER A 181 9.94 14.93 -23.75
C SER A 181 11.23 14.14 -23.82
N ALA A 182 11.16 12.82 -23.72
CA ALA A 182 12.29 11.91 -23.76
C ALA A 182 11.85 10.51 -24.24
N ALA A 183 12.80 9.63 -24.56
CA ALA A 183 12.48 8.23 -24.79
C ALA A 183 11.81 7.61 -23.56
N ALA A 184 10.92 6.66 -23.78
CA ALA A 184 10.29 5.88 -22.70
C ALA A 184 11.38 5.21 -21.85
N GLY A 185 11.29 5.31 -20.53
CA GLY A 185 12.33 4.89 -19.59
C GLY A 185 13.44 5.91 -19.34
N GLY A 186 13.51 7.01 -20.11
CA GLY A 186 14.63 7.96 -20.04
C GLY A 186 14.51 9.06 -18.99
N VAL A 187 13.32 9.36 -18.52
CA VAL A 187 13.04 10.41 -17.51
C VAL A 187 11.91 9.98 -16.61
N TRP A 188 12.05 10.22 -15.33
CA TRP A 188 10.94 10.08 -14.39
C TRP A 188 10.21 11.43 -14.25
N LEU A 189 8.90 11.39 -14.42
CA LEU A 189 8.00 12.53 -14.21
C LEU A 189 6.71 12.02 -13.59
N TYR A 190 6.30 12.56 -12.44
CA TYR A 190 4.99 12.29 -11.86
C TYR A 190 3.89 12.84 -12.76
N ASN A 191 3.49 12.04 -13.75
CA ASN A 191 2.63 12.45 -14.85
C ASN A 191 1.19 11.95 -14.64
N THR A 192 0.38 12.80 -13.98
CA THR A 192 -1.04 12.47 -13.72
C THR A 192 -1.86 12.28 -15.00
N PRO A 193 -1.77 13.11 -16.06
CA PRO A 193 -2.44 12.81 -17.34
C PRO A 193 -2.08 11.44 -17.93
N ALA A 194 -0.79 11.07 -17.90
CA ALA A 194 -0.35 9.83 -18.52
C ALA A 194 -0.89 8.57 -17.79
N TYR A 195 -0.85 8.53 -16.45
CA TYR A 195 -1.32 7.34 -15.73
C TYR A 195 -2.83 7.07 -15.92
N HIS A 196 -3.64 8.08 -16.22
CA HIS A 196 -5.08 7.90 -16.47
C HIS A 196 -5.37 6.97 -17.64
N TYR A 197 -4.44 6.83 -18.58
CA TYR A 197 -4.59 5.89 -19.69
C TYR A 197 -4.53 4.43 -19.23
N VAL A 198 -3.91 4.12 -18.09
CA VAL A 198 -4.00 2.78 -17.51
C VAL A 198 -5.45 2.43 -17.18
N MET A 199 -6.18 3.31 -16.50
CA MET A 199 -7.61 3.06 -16.21
C MET A 199 -8.45 2.94 -17.49
N ARG A 200 -8.18 3.77 -18.51
CA ARG A 200 -8.89 3.64 -19.81
C ARG A 200 -8.65 2.30 -20.48
N ILE A 201 -7.41 1.80 -20.43
CA ILE A 201 -7.09 0.45 -20.93
C ILE A 201 -7.89 -0.60 -20.15
N LEU A 202 -7.94 -0.49 -18.82
CA LEU A 202 -8.66 -1.42 -17.96
C LEU A 202 -10.16 -1.44 -18.26
N GLU A 203 -10.79 -0.28 -18.44
CA GLU A 203 -12.20 -0.15 -18.84
C GLU A 203 -12.44 -0.80 -20.22
N GLU A 204 -11.54 -0.58 -21.18
CA GLU A 204 -11.63 -1.15 -22.53
C GLU A 204 -11.54 -2.68 -22.52
N VAL A 205 -10.52 -3.24 -21.85
CA VAL A 205 -10.30 -4.70 -21.85
C VAL A 205 -11.31 -5.46 -20.98
N ALA A 206 -11.87 -4.81 -19.96
CA ALA A 206 -12.91 -5.38 -19.11
C ALA A 206 -14.30 -5.23 -19.73
N GLY A 207 -14.49 -4.31 -20.68
CA GLY A 207 -15.79 -4.03 -21.31
C GLY A 207 -16.81 -3.41 -20.34
N THR A 208 -16.34 -2.71 -19.29
CA THR A 208 -17.18 -2.12 -18.25
C THR A 208 -16.59 -0.82 -17.74
N ASP A 209 -17.38 -0.01 -17.03
CA ASP A 209 -16.89 1.22 -16.43
C ASP A 209 -16.05 0.96 -15.16
N ARG A 210 -15.29 1.97 -14.76
CA ARG A 210 -14.36 1.87 -13.62
C ARG A 210 -15.03 1.56 -12.27
N ASN A 211 -16.29 1.96 -12.08
CA ASN A 211 -17.00 1.68 -10.84
C ASN A 211 -17.35 0.20 -10.74
N GLN A 212 -17.97 -0.35 -11.81
CA GLN A 212 -18.29 -1.77 -11.84
C GLN A 212 -17.02 -2.62 -11.79
N LEU A 213 -15.99 -2.27 -12.57
CA LEU A 213 -14.70 -2.93 -12.56
C LEU A 213 -14.09 -2.98 -11.16
N THR A 214 -14.03 -1.83 -10.47
CA THR A 214 -13.42 -1.73 -9.13
C THR A 214 -14.29 -2.42 -8.08
N SER A 215 -15.62 -2.35 -8.22
CA SER A 215 -16.56 -3.06 -7.35
C SER A 215 -16.31 -4.56 -7.39
N GLU A 216 -16.38 -5.15 -8.57
CA GLU A 216 -16.25 -6.60 -8.75
C GLU A 216 -14.85 -7.14 -8.37
N TRP A 217 -13.80 -6.35 -8.59
CA TRP A 217 -12.44 -6.85 -8.43
C TRP A 217 -11.83 -6.50 -7.06
N ILE A 218 -12.30 -5.44 -6.40
CA ILE A 218 -11.70 -4.96 -5.15
C ILE A 218 -12.76 -4.71 -4.07
N THR A 219 -13.73 -3.79 -4.30
CA THR A 219 -14.48 -3.26 -3.18
C THR A 219 -15.52 -4.23 -2.63
N GLU A 220 -16.21 -5.01 -3.45
CA GLU A 220 -17.09 -6.09 -2.99
C GLU A 220 -16.34 -7.20 -2.25
N PRO A 221 -15.24 -7.78 -2.80
CA PRO A 221 -14.45 -8.77 -2.08
C PRO A 221 -13.97 -8.30 -0.71
N LEU A 222 -13.65 -7.02 -0.55
CA LEU A 222 -13.15 -6.44 0.70
C LEU A 222 -14.25 -5.92 1.62
N GLY A 223 -15.53 -5.89 1.19
CA GLY A 223 -16.63 -5.28 1.95
C GLY A 223 -16.46 -3.77 2.13
N MET A 224 -16.07 -3.06 1.06
CA MET A 224 -15.87 -1.60 1.02
C MET A 224 -17.11 -0.93 0.41
N GLU A 225 -18.19 -0.82 1.18
CA GLU A 225 -19.52 -0.40 0.69
C GLU A 225 -19.62 1.08 0.32
N TYR A 226 -18.78 1.92 0.94
CA TYR A 226 -18.75 3.37 0.73
C TYR A 226 -17.66 3.82 -0.23
N SER A 227 -16.99 2.88 -0.91
CA SER A 227 -15.87 3.16 -1.81
C SER A 227 -16.30 3.11 -3.26
N SER A 228 -16.06 4.19 -4.00
CA SER A 228 -16.40 4.28 -5.43
C SER A 228 -15.64 5.41 -6.12
N TRP A 229 -15.66 5.41 -7.45
CA TRP A 229 -15.17 6.53 -8.24
C TRP A 229 -16.26 7.59 -8.36
N THR A 230 -15.97 8.79 -7.86
CA THR A 230 -16.91 9.93 -7.82
C THR A 230 -16.48 11.03 -8.78
N PRO A 231 -17.42 11.76 -9.41
CA PRO A 231 -17.10 12.88 -10.27
C PRO A 231 -16.38 14.02 -9.54
N ARG A 232 -15.45 14.67 -10.24
CA ARG A 232 -14.81 15.93 -9.84
C ARG A 232 -15.24 17.06 -10.77
N PRO A 233 -16.42 17.66 -10.58
CA PRO A 233 -16.95 18.69 -11.51
C PRO A 233 -16.11 19.96 -11.57
N TRP A 234 -15.22 20.14 -10.59
CA TRP A 234 -14.30 21.26 -10.47
C TRP A 234 -12.96 21.01 -11.19
N ALA A 235 -12.74 19.85 -11.78
CA ALA A 235 -11.46 19.44 -12.36
C ALA A 235 -11.57 19.22 -13.87
N ASP A 236 -10.40 19.26 -14.55
CA ASP A 236 -10.31 18.92 -15.98
C ASP A 236 -10.73 17.45 -16.22
N ALA A 237 -11.24 17.17 -17.42
CA ALA A 237 -11.72 15.84 -17.80
C ALA A 237 -10.69 14.72 -17.57
N ALA A 238 -9.39 14.99 -17.75
CA ALA A 238 -8.32 14.03 -17.50
C ALA A 238 -8.21 13.57 -16.03
N ILE A 239 -8.70 14.37 -15.08
CA ILE A 239 -8.72 14.07 -13.66
C ILE A 239 -10.14 14.17 -13.08
N GLY A 240 -11.13 14.11 -13.95
CA GLY A 240 -12.54 14.40 -13.66
C GLY A 240 -13.26 13.39 -12.78
N SER A 241 -12.58 12.35 -12.29
CA SER A 241 -13.09 11.44 -11.25
C SER A 241 -12.01 11.06 -10.24
N GLY A 242 -12.43 10.78 -9.02
CA GLY A 242 -11.59 10.37 -7.92
C GLY A 242 -12.12 9.15 -7.20
N PHE A 243 -11.25 8.34 -6.65
CA PHE A 243 -11.65 7.24 -5.79
C PHE A 243 -11.94 7.78 -4.39
N SER A 244 -13.16 7.59 -3.94
CA SER A 244 -13.65 8.05 -2.64
C SER A 244 -13.88 6.86 -1.73
N THR A 245 -13.55 7.01 -0.45
CA THR A 245 -13.60 5.93 0.54
C THR A 245 -13.61 6.50 1.97
N THR A 246 -13.87 5.67 2.97
CA THR A 246 -13.68 5.97 4.39
C THR A 246 -12.29 5.52 4.86
N ALA A 247 -11.84 6.02 6.02
CA ALA A 247 -10.55 5.59 6.58
C ALA A 247 -10.52 4.08 6.90
N ARG A 248 -11.63 3.50 7.39
CA ARG A 248 -11.73 2.06 7.65
C ARG A 248 -11.66 1.23 6.38
N GLU A 249 -12.36 1.65 5.33
CA GLU A 249 -12.35 0.91 4.07
C GLU A 249 -11.00 1.00 3.37
N LEU A 250 -10.34 2.16 3.43
CA LEU A 250 -8.97 2.28 2.95
C LEU A 250 -8.01 1.39 3.76
N ALA A 251 -8.27 1.19 5.06
CA ALA A 251 -7.50 0.26 5.88
C ALA A 251 -7.74 -1.22 5.47
N ARG A 252 -8.96 -1.59 5.02
CA ARG A 252 -9.24 -2.92 4.43
C ARG A 252 -8.41 -3.14 3.17
N PHE A 253 -8.37 -2.15 2.29
CA PHE A 253 -7.52 -2.19 1.10
C PHE A 253 -6.04 -2.38 1.45
N GLY A 254 -5.54 -1.61 2.42
CA GLY A 254 -4.17 -1.75 2.91
C GLY A 254 -3.89 -3.13 3.51
N LEU A 255 -4.80 -3.66 4.31
CA LEU A 255 -4.69 -4.98 4.93
C LEU A 255 -4.63 -6.09 3.87
N MET A 256 -5.43 -6.01 2.81
CA MET A 256 -5.38 -6.94 1.68
C MET A 256 -3.99 -6.94 1.03
N ILE A 257 -3.40 -5.76 0.77
CA ILE A 257 -2.04 -5.67 0.21
C ILE A 257 -1.01 -6.25 1.19
N GLN A 258 -1.08 -5.91 2.48
CA GLN A 258 -0.17 -6.45 3.51
C GLN A 258 -0.30 -7.97 3.65
N ALA A 259 -1.48 -8.53 3.41
CA ALA A 259 -1.74 -9.97 3.36
C ALA A 259 -1.22 -10.64 2.06
N GLY A 260 -0.49 -9.89 1.23
CA GLY A 260 0.03 -10.36 -0.06
C GLY A 260 -1.08 -10.57 -1.10
N GLY A 261 -2.09 -9.72 -1.14
CA GLY A 261 -3.17 -9.76 -2.14
C GLY A 261 -4.33 -10.66 -1.78
N ARG A 262 -4.40 -11.13 -0.53
CA ARG A 262 -5.44 -12.04 -0.04
C ARG A 262 -6.39 -11.33 0.93
N TRP A 263 -7.65 -11.71 0.89
CA TRP A 263 -8.65 -11.33 1.87
C TRP A 263 -9.36 -12.58 2.40
N GLN A 264 -9.14 -12.90 3.68
CA GLN A 264 -9.57 -14.19 4.25
C GLN A 264 -9.02 -15.37 3.42
N ASP A 265 -9.89 -16.22 2.90
CA ASP A 265 -9.55 -17.36 2.05
C ASP A 265 -9.59 -17.03 0.55
N GLN A 266 -9.92 -15.77 0.19
CA GLN A 266 -10.03 -15.33 -1.19
C GLN A 266 -8.73 -14.65 -1.66
N GLU A 267 -8.20 -15.07 -2.79
CA GLU A 267 -7.16 -14.36 -3.53
C GLU A 267 -7.81 -13.22 -4.33
N VAL A 268 -7.53 -11.97 -3.95
CA VAL A 268 -7.96 -10.77 -4.67
C VAL A 268 -7.01 -10.48 -5.82
N ILE A 269 -5.71 -10.66 -5.57
CA ILE A 269 -4.65 -10.65 -6.57
C ILE A 269 -3.62 -11.74 -6.21
N ALA A 270 -3.56 -12.80 -7.02
CA ALA A 270 -2.70 -13.96 -6.78
C ALA A 270 -1.30 -13.82 -7.40
N ASP A 271 -1.11 -12.90 -8.37
CA ASP A 271 0.21 -12.64 -8.99
C ASP A 271 1.18 -12.00 -7.98
N ARG A 272 1.87 -12.86 -7.21
CA ARG A 272 2.84 -12.45 -6.20
C ARG A 272 4.04 -11.70 -6.80
N ALA A 273 4.45 -12.09 -8.00
CA ALA A 273 5.57 -11.43 -8.67
C ALA A 273 5.22 -10.00 -9.07
N TYR A 274 3.98 -9.77 -9.53
CA TYR A 274 3.48 -8.43 -9.78
C TYR A 274 3.37 -7.60 -8.50
N LEU A 275 2.82 -8.16 -7.42
CA LEU A 275 2.73 -7.47 -6.13
C LEU A 275 4.08 -7.05 -5.60
N GLU A 276 5.08 -7.93 -5.64
CA GLU A 276 6.45 -7.62 -5.23
C GLU A 276 7.04 -6.49 -6.11
N ALA A 277 6.90 -6.60 -7.43
CA ALA A 277 7.36 -5.56 -8.35
C ALA A 277 6.63 -4.22 -8.15
N MET A 278 5.33 -4.25 -7.84
CA MET A 278 4.52 -3.06 -7.58
C MET A 278 5.00 -2.29 -6.33
N LEU A 279 5.41 -3.01 -5.29
CA LEU A 279 5.83 -2.46 -4.00
C LEU A 279 7.36 -2.33 -3.85
N SER A 280 8.11 -2.47 -4.95
CA SER A 280 9.56 -2.33 -5.01
C SER A 280 9.95 -1.21 -5.98
N PRO A 281 11.19 -0.69 -5.93
CA PRO A 281 11.67 0.29 -6.90
C PRO A 281 11.48 -0.20 -8.34
N SER A 282 10.66 0.50 -9.13
CA SER A 282 10.34 0.09 -10.50
C SER A 282 11.38 0.53 -11.54
N GLN A 283 12.26 1.44 -11.17
CA GLN A 283 13.32 2.00 -12.02
C GLN A 283 14.30 2.82 -11.16
N GLY A 284 15.51 3.11 -11.68
CA GLY A 284 16.58 3.81 -10.95
C GLY A 284 16.54 5.33 -11.02
N LEU A 285 15.63 5.94 -11.80
CA LEU A 285 15.53 7.40 -11.93
C LEU A 285 14.90 8.06 -10.69
N ASN A 286 14.02 7.34 -10.02
CA ASN A 286 13.43 7.64 -8.72
C ASN A 286 13.20 6.32 -7.97
N PRO A 287 14.18 5.79 -7.23
CA PRO A 287 14.03 4.51 -6.54
C PRO A 287 12.93 4.52 -5.47
N ALA A 288 12.51 5.68 -4.99
CA ALA A 288 11.40 5.82 -4.06
C ALA A 288 10.02 5.66 -4.72
N TYR A 289 9.94 5.02 -5.93
CA TYR A 289 8.68 4.83 -6.64
C TYR A 289 8.59 3.46 -7.32
N GLY A 290 7.56 2.70 -6.95
CA GLY A 290 7.17 1.43 -7.55
C GLY A 290 6.15 1.61 -8.68
N PHE A 291 5.20 0.68 -8.82
CA PHE A 291 4.08 0.87 -9.74
C PHE A 291 2.99 1.69 -9.04
N LEU A 292 3.06 3.02 -9.16
CA LEU A 292 2.13 3.99 -8.55
C LEU A 292 2.10 3.93 -7.02
N TRP A 293 3.13 3.39 -6.39
CA TRP A 293 3.35 3.37 -4.94
C TRP A 293 4.63 4.10 -4.58
N TRP A 294 4.65 4.77 -3.43
CA TRP A 294 5.82 5.40 -2.85
C TRP A 294 6.56 4.41 -1.96
N ILE A 295 7.89 4.37 -2.08
CA ILE A 295 8.77 3.41 -1.40
C ILE A 295 9.71 4.18 -0.48
N ASN A 296 9.75 3.83 0.80
CA ASN A 296 10.69 4.38 1.76
C ASN A 296 12.06 3.67 1.70
N GLY A 297 13.01 4.05 2.55
CA GLY A 297 14.32 3.38 2.69
C GLY A 297 15.23 3.48 1.47
N GLN A 298 14.97 4.39 0.53
CA GLN A 298 15.77 4.54 -0.68
C GLN A 298 16.82 5.65 -0.51
N GLU A 299 17.87 5.59 -1.33
CA GLU A 299 18.98 6.57 -1.29
C GLU A 299 18.52 8.00 -1.60
N PHE A 300 17.47 8.13 -2.40
CA PHE A 300 16.88 9.44 -2.73
C PHE A 300 15.45 9.29 -3.24
N SER A 301 14.74 10.39 -3.28
CA SER A 301 13.42 10.51 -3.88
C SER A 301 13.31 11.75 -4.78
N LEU A 302 12.38 11.68 -5.75
CA LEU A 302 11.87 12.85 -6.48
C LEU A 302 10.41 13.05 -6.08
N GLY A 303 10.02 14.28 -5.80
CA GLY A 303 8.65 14.61 -5.39
C GLY A 303 7.62 14.57 -6.53
N ALA A 304 6.34 14.66 -6.18
CA ALA A 304 5.22 14.69 -7.12
C ALA A 304 4.98 16.10 -7.68
N GLY A 305 5.85 16.60 -8.53
CA GLY A 305 5.65 17.93 -9.12
C GLY A 305 6.51 18.16 -10.35
N ALA A 306 6.08 19.08 -11.21
CA ALA A 306 6.90 19.56 -12.31
C ALA A 306 8.14 20.27 -11.72
N GLY A 307 9.34 19.82 -12.10
CA GLY A 307 10.60 20.35 -11.56
C GLY A 307 10.91 19.87 -10.14
N ALA A 308 10.33 18.73 -9.71
CA ALA A 308 10.66 18.11 -8.44
C ALA A 308 12.18 17.91 -8.32
N ARG A 309 12.74 18.37 -7.19
CA ARG A 309 14.17 18.22 -6.91
C ARG A 309 14.42 16.88 -6.24
N ARG A 310 15.61 16.34 -6.46
CA ARG A 310 16.12 15.20 -5.71
C ARG A 310 16.28 15.60 -4.23
N VAL A 311 15.75 14.74 -3.37
CA VAL A 311 15.96 14.77 -1.93
C VAL A 311 16.69 13.51 -1.55
N ASP A 312 17.90 13.63 -1.01
CA ASP A 312 18.71 12.50 -0.60
C ASP A 312 18.18 11.89 0.71
N GLY A 313 18.28 10.58 0.84
CA GLY A 313 17.79 9.80 1.96
C GLY A 313 16.35 9.31 1.80
N SER A 314 15.89 8.63 2.85
CA SER A 314 14.56 8.03 2.91
C SER A 314 13.45 9.07 2.72
N LEU A 315 12.39 8.70 1.99
CA LEU A 315 11.22 9.54 1.74
C LEU A 315 10.58 10.06 3.04
N ILE A 316 10.55 9.21 4.08
CA ILE A 316 10.05 9.50 5.43
C ILE A 316 11.10 9.01 6.44
N PRO A 317 12.09 9.86 6.80
CA PRO A 317 13.25 9.41 7.58
C PRO A 317 12.94 8.81 8.95
N ALA A 318 11.84 9.20 9.59
CA ALA A 318 11.45 8.69 10.91
C ALA A 318 10.61 7.40 10.84
N ALA A 319 10.20 6.97 9.66
CA ALA A 319 9.46 5.72 9.47
C ALA A 319 10.43 4.57 9.15
N PRO A 320 10.03 3.30 9.38
CA PRO A 320 10.80 2.14 8.95
C PRO A 320 11.11 2.14 7.45
N ASP A 321 12.27 1.60 7.08
CA ASP A 321 12.74 1.60 5.69
C ASP A 321 11.86 0.77 4.75
N ASP A 322 11.19 -0.26 5.27
CA ASP A 322 10.27 -1.12 4.52
C ASP A 322 8.85 -0.53 4.34
N LEU A 323 8.64 0.72 4.76
CA LEU A 323 7.37 1.38 4.56
C LEU A 323 7.11 1.60 3.08
N VAL A 324 5.90 1.24 2.63
CA VAL A 324 5.35 1.65 1.34
C VAL A 324 4.07 2.46 1.53
N ALA A 325 3.79 3.40 0.64
CA ALA A 325 2.70 4.35 0.85
C ALA A 325 1.91 4.70 -0.40
N MET A 326 0.60 4.85 -0.21
CA MET A 326 -0.26 5.67 -1.07
C MET A 326 -0.21 7.11 -0.54
N GLN A 327 -0.03 8.09 -1.44
CA GLN A 327 -0.02 9.49 -1.04
C GLN A 327 -0.89 10.34 -1.97
N GLY A 328 -1.79 11.10 -1.38
CA GLY A 328 -2.70 12.02 -2.06
C GLY A 328 -2.58 13.45 -1.56
N ALA A 329 -3.04 14.39 -2.37
CA ALA A 329 -3.17 15.79 -1.95
C ALA A 329 -4.02 15.89 -0.67
N LEU A 330 -3.83 16.97 0.09
CA LEU A 330 -4.43 17.17 1.41
C LEU A 330 -3.96 16.12 2.44
N ASP A 331 -2.75 15.58 2.25
CA ASP A 331 -2.14 14.58 3.12
C ASP A 331 -2.97 13.30 3.33
N ARG A 332 -3.76 12.89 2.33
CA ARG A 332 -4.44 11.60 2.33
C ARG A 332 -3.42 10.49 2.17
N LYS A 333 -3.39 9.58 3.11
CA LYS A 333 -2.32 8.59 3.24
C LYS A 333 -2.86 7.21 3.58
N LEU A 334 -2.23 6.21 3.00
CA LEU A 334 -2.18 4.86 3.53
C LEU A 334 -0.72 4.44 3.57
N TYR A 335 -0.30 3.88 4.68
CA TYR A 335 1.04 3.35 4.87
C TYR A 335 0.95 1.88 5.26
N LEU A 336 1.83 1.08 4.69
CA LEU A 336 2.06 -0.31 5.04
C LEU A 336 3.46 -0.42 5.60
N VAL A 337 3.61 -1.04 6.77
CA VAL A 337 4.91 -1.28 7.41
C VAL A 337 5.01 -2.76 7.77
N PRO A 338 5.50 -3.60 6.83
CA PRO A 338 5.56 -5.04 7.03
C PRO A 338 6.34 -5.46 8.27
N SER A 339 7.48 -4.83 8.56
CA SER A 339 8.32 -5.14 9.74
C SER A 339 7.61 -4.89 11.08
N LEU A 340 6.54 -4.11 11.09
CA LEU A 340 5.75 -3.79 12.28
C LEU A 340 4.34 -4.36 12.23
N ASP A 341 3.99 -5.12 11.19
CA ASP A 341 2.63 -5.60 10.96
C ASP A 341 1.56 -4.47 10.97
N LEU A 342 1.94 -3.26 10.55
CA LEU A 342 1.08 -2.08 10.61
C LEU A 342 0.47 -1.72 9.26
N VAL A 343 -0.81 -1.34 9.32
CA VAL A 343 -1.50 -0.53 8.32
C VAL A 343 -1.92 0.78 8.99
N VAL A 344 -1.52 1.92 8.43
CA VAL A 344 -1.89 3.23 8.96
C VAL A 344 -2.59 4.03 7.88
N VAL A 345 -3.79 4.51 8.17
CA VAL A 345 -4.57 5.39 7.29
C VAL A 345 -4.75 6.74 7.93
N ARG A 346 -4.63 7.78 7.12
CA ARG A 346 -5.02 9.14 7.48
C ARG A 346 -5.81 9.78 6.35
N LEU A 347 -6.98 10.30 6.67
CA LEU A 347 -7.79 11.17 5.82
C LEU A 347 -7.93 12.55 6.48
N GLY A 348 -8.33 13.57 5.71
CA GLY A 348 -8.54 14.92 6.24
C GLY A 348 -8.13 16.05 5.30
N ALA A 349 -8.03 17.26 5.84
CA ALA A 349 -7.50 18.44 5.16
C ALA A 349 -5.97 18.45 5.16
N THR A 350 -5.34 19.51 4.65
CA THR A 350 -3.87 19.63 4.60
C THR A 350 -3.29 19.70 6.00
N GLY A 351 -2.61 18.64 6.42
CA GLY A 351 -1.83 18.59 7.64
C GLY A 351 -0.40 19.11 7.49
N SER A 352 -0.07 19.61 6.30
CA SER A 352 1.24 20.21 5.99
C SER A 352 1.10 21.70 5.71
N SER A 353 2.07 22.48 6.16
CA SER A 353 2.23 23.91 5.90
C SER A 353 3.66 24.22 5.45
N ASN A 354 4.03 25.48 5.29
CA ASN A 354 5.40 25.86 4.96
C ASN A 354 6.41 25.41 6.01
N ASP A 355 5.99 25.30 7.28
CA ASP A 355 6.84 24.97 8.43
C ASP A 355 6.65 23.54 8.92
N VAL A 356 5.57 22.87 8.49
CA VAL A 356 5.20 21.51 8.96
C VAL A 356 4.94 20.60 7.78
N ASN A 357 5.59 19.44 7.76
CA ASN A 357 5.26 18.32 6.87
C ASN A 357 4.59 17.24 7.71
N PHE A 358 3.39 16.79 7.31
CA PHE A 358 2.63 15.78 8.07
C PHE A 358 3.46 14.52 8.37
N ASN A 359 4.16 13.99 7.36
CA ASN A 359 4.99 12.80 7.57
C ASN A 359 6.08 13.03 8.62
N ASN A 360 6.73 14.22 8.56
CA ASN A 360 7.83 14.57 9.46
C ASN A 360 7.35 14.89 10.89
N ALA A 361 6.09 15.23 11.07
CA ALA A 361 5.50 15.45 12.40
C ALA A 361 4.94 14.14 12.98
N PHE A 362 4.14 13.41 12.20
CA PHE A 362 3.40 12.26 12.68
C PHE A 362 4.27 11.02 12.93
N TRP A 363 5.19 10.68 12.01
CA TRP A 363 6.00 9.47 12.14
C TRP A 363 6.93 9.48 13.36
N PRO A 364 7.64 10.57 13.71
CA PRO A 364 8.40 10.62 14.97
C PRO A 364 7.52 10.38 16.20
N ALA A 365 6.32 10.99 16.25
CA ALA A 365 5.38 10.81 17.35
C ALA A 365 4.85 9.38 17.44
N LEU A 366 4.48 8.77 16.30
CA LEU A 366 4.04 7.39 16.25
C LEU A 366 5.17 6.44 16.69
N MET A 367 6.38 6.62 16.17
CA MET A 367 7.50 5.73 16.51
C MET A 367 7.98 5.89 17.96
N ALA A 368 7.79 7.05 18.59
CA ALA A 368 8.06 7.25 20.00
C ALA A 368 7.12 6.41 20.90
N ALA A 369 5.96 6.02 20.41
CA ALA A 369 5.03 5.15 21.14
C ALA A 369 5.46 3.66 21.11
N ARG A 370 6.42 3.27 20.28
CA ARG A 370 6.95 1.90 20.24
C ARG A 370 7.91 1.66 21.40
N GLN A 371 7.72 0.55 22.11
CA GLN A 371 8.56 0.11 23.24
C GLN A 371 9.66 -0.86 22.81
#